data_089bc366c87262e3adbe3fdd3d1d0d63
#
_entry.id   089bc366c87262e3adbe3fdd3d1d0d63
#
_cell.length_a   1.000
_cell.length_b   1.000
_cell.length_c   1.000
_cell.angle_alpha   90.00
_cell.angle_beta   90.00
_cell.angle_gamma   90.00
#
_symmetry.space_group_name_H-M   'P 1'
#
loop_
_entity.id
_entity.type
_entity.pdbx_description
1 polymer ?
#
loop_
_entity_poly.entity_id
_entity_poly.type
_entity_poly.pdbx_seq_one_letter_code
_entity_poly.pdbx_strand_id
1 'polypeptide(L)'
;LWFRDVLPAPVPVSVAWQPGPAKITGSAVEEITRAFIAAGLSKIVAWDNLASAVSTSVIMVTRCRPDLRQAAIDVATEILAMVDPRPGITAGPGFHRRSCCLYYQVSGSRIACCGDCVLV
;
A
#
# COMPACT_ATOMS: atom_id res chain seq x y z
N LEU A 1 12.80 3.55 21.01
CA LEU A 1 12.52 4.70 21.91
C LEU A 1 13.03 6.04 21.38
N TRP A 2 13.55 6.09 20.18
CA TRP A 2 14.10 7.30 19.56
C TRP A 2 13.04 8.26 19.01
N PHE A 3 11.82 7.81 18.84
CA PHE A 3 10.78 8.60 18.18
C PHE A 3 9.89 9.42 19.14
N ARG A 4 9.98 9.20 20.46
CA ARG A 4 9.12 9.91 21.42
C ARG A 4 9.46 11.39 21.59
N ASP A 5 10.72 11.75 21.37
CA ASP A 5 11.22 13.10 21.66
C ASP A 5 11.27 14.02 20.42
N VAL A 6 10.93 13.50 19.23
CA VAL A 6 11.06 14.22 17.95
C VAL A 6 9.70 14.54 17.31
N LEU A 7 8.64 13.89 17.73
CA LEU A 7 7.32 14.19 17.19
C LEU A 7 6.69 15.36 17.97
N PRO A 8 6.26 16.43 17.28
CA PRO A 8 5.45 17.44 17.92
C PRO A 8 4.20 16.81 18.53
N ALA A 9 3.70 17.40 19.60
CA ALA A 9 2.47 16.96 20.23
C ALA A 9 1.39 16.76 19.16
N PRO A 10 0.63 15.65 19.18
CA PRO A 10 -0.37 15.40 18.16
C PRO A 10 -1.37 16.54 18.14
N VAL A 11 -1.37 17.31 17.06
CA VAL A 11 -2.43 18.28 16.81
C VAL A 11 -3.70 17.46 16.55
N PRO A 12 -4.79 17.68 17.28
CA PRO A 12 -6.03 16.99 16.97
C PRO A 12 -6.51 17.46 15.61
N VAL A 13 -6.24 16.65 14.60
CA VAL A 13 -6.80 16.85 13.27
C VAL A 13 -8.18 16.24 13.30
N SER A 14 -9.20 17.08 13.38
CA SER A 14 -10.54 16.66 13.07
C SER A 14 -10.64 16.43 11.56
N VAL A 15 -10.31 15.22 11.14
CA VAL A 15 -10.55 14.81 9.77
C VAL A 15 -12.04 14.55 9.64
N ALA A 16 -12.76 15.51 9.12
CA ALA A 16 -14.11 15.28 8.60
C ALA A 16 -13.93 14.43 7.33
N TRP A 17 -13.92 13.10 7.51
CA TRP A 17 -13.88 12.17 6.39
C TRP A 17 -15.19 12.30 5.62
N GLN A 18 -15.11 12.81 4.40
CA GLN A 18 -16.21 12.78 3.46
C GLN A 18 -15.97 11.64 2.47
N PRO A 19 -16.92 10.68 2.35
CA PRO A 19 -16.80 9.66 1.33
C PRO A 19 -16.80 10.32 -0.05
N GLY A 20 -15.70 10.22 -0.74
CA GLY A 20 -15.53 10.65 -2.12
C GLY A 20 -14.87 9.54 -2.91
N PRO A 21 -14.93 9.57 -4.26
CA PRO A 21 -14.23 8.59 -5.08
C PRO A 21 -12.75 8.60 -4.71
N ALA A 22 -12.18 7.42 -4.52
CA ALA A 22 -10.76 7.27 -4.27
C ALA A 22 -9.99 7.89 -5.43
N LYS A 23 -9.10 8.84 -5.13
CA LYS A 23 -8.28 9.51 -6.14
C LYS A 23 -6.81 9.34 -5.78
N ILE A 24 -6.06 8.69 -6.66
CA ILE A 24 -4.59 8.67 -6.57
C ILE A 24 -3.99 9.85 -7.33
N THR A 25 -4.58 10.23 -8.46
CA THR A 25 -4.10 11.33 -9.29
C THR A 25 -4.07 12.65 -8.51
N GLY A 26 -2.89 13.26 -8.45
CA GLY A 26 -2.65 14.49 -7.71
C GLY A 26 -2.52 14.32 -6.19
N SER A 27 -2.43 13.07 -5.71
CA SER A 27 -2.20 12.78 -4.29
C SER A 27 -0.73 12.77 -3.93
N ALA A 28 -0.40 13.01 -2.66
CA ALA A 28 0.96 12.86 -2.13
C ALA A 28 1.54 11.46 -2.39
N VAL A 29 0.70 10.44 -2.44
CA VAL A 29 1.11 9.06 -2.74
C VAL A 29 1.60 8.92 -4.18
N GLU A 30 0.92 9.54 -5.14
CA GLU A 30 1.39 9.59 -6.53
C GLU A 30 2.71 10.35 -6.65
N GLU A 31 2.82 11.51 -5.99
CA GLU A 31 4.03 12.33 -6.00
C GLU A 31 5.23 11.55 -5.47
N ILE A 32 5.09 10.87 -4.33
CA ILE A 32 6.13 10.03 -3.74
C ILE A 32 6.50 8.88 -4.69
N THR A 33 5.51 8.21 -5.27
CA THR A 33 5.76 7.12 -6.22
C THR A 33 6.54 7.61 -7.43
N ARG A 34 6.17 8.76 -7.99
CA ARG A 34 6.88 9.39 -9.12
C ARG A 34 8.30 9.83 -8.76
N ALA A 35 8.51 10.33 -7.53
CA ALA A 35 9.84 10.71 -7.06
C ALA A 35 10.77 9.48 -6.99
N PHE A 36 10.29 8.33 -6.51
CA PHE A 36 11.08 7.09 -6.52
C PHE A 36 11.41 6.63 -7.94
N ILE A 37 10.47 6.74 -8.87
CA ILE A 37 10.71 6.42 -10.28
C ILE A 37 11.78 7.36 -10.87
N ALA A 38 11.70 8.66 -10.60
CA ALA A 38 12.69 9.64 -11.03
C ALA A 38 14.07 9.39 -10.42
N ALA A 39 14.14 8.83 -9.21
CA ALA A 39 15.37 8.40 -8.56
C ALA A 39 15.93 7.06 -9.09
N GLY A 40 15.30 6.47 -10.10
CA GLY A 40 15.80 5.25 -10.78
C GLY A 40 15.11 3.95 -10.35
N LEU A 41 14.08 3.99 -9.50
CA LEU A 41 13.31 2.79 -9.20
C LEU A 41 12.48 2.37 -10.42
N SER A 42 12.46 1.07 -10.72
CA SER A 42 11.61 0.54 -11.78
C SER A 42 10.14 0.96 -11.58
N LYS A 43 9.52 1.46 -12.64
CA LYS A 43 8.10 1.86 -12.62
C LYS A 43 7.19 0.72 -12.14
N ILE A 44 7.43 -0.50 -12.58
CA ILE A 44 6.65 -1.67 -12.17
C ILE A 44 6.79 -1.90 -10.66
N VAL A 45 8.01 -1.87 -10.14
CA VAL A 45 8.28 -2.07 -8.71
C VAL A 45 7.64 -0.96 -7.87
N ALA A 46 7.72 0.30 -8.33
CA ALA A 46 7.13 1.43 -7.60
C ALA A 46 5.60 1.29 -7.46
N TRP A 47 4.90 1.02 -8.54
CA TRP A 47 3.45 0.86 -8.53
C TRP A 47 3.01 -0.43 -7.82
N ASP A 48 3.77 -1.52 -7.94
CA ASP A 48 3.48 -2.75 -7.19
C ASP A 48 3.70 -2.57 -5.67
N ASN A 49 4.65 -1.75 -5.25
CA ASN A 49 4.80 -1.39 -3.84
C ASN A 49 3.58 -0.64 -3.32
N LEU A 50 3.03 0.28 -4.11
CA LEU A 50 1.81 0.97 -3.75
C LEU A 50 0.62 0.00 -3.66
N ALA A 51 0.46 -0.87 -4.65
CA ALA A 51 -0.60 -1.88 -4.65
C ALA A 51 -0.52 -2.81 -3.43
N SER A 52 0.69 -3.24 -3.08
CA SER A 52 0.96 -4.02 -1.87
C SER A 52 0.57 -3.28 -0.58
N ALA A 53 0.94 -2.01 -0.47
CA ALA A 53 0.60 -1.19 0.69
C ALA A 53 -0.92 -1.01 0.84
N VAL A 54 -1.62 -0.74 -0.26
CA VAL A 54 -3.10 -0.64 -0.29
C VAL A 54 -3.73 -1.96 0.15
N SER A 55 -3.27 -3.08 -0.40
CA SER A 55 -3.81 -4.40 -0.05
C SER A 55 -3.56 -4.76 1.42
N THR A 56 -2.37 -4.48 1.94
CA THR A 56 -2.03 -4.70 3.36
C THR A 56 -2.87 -3.84 4.28
N SER A 57 -3.23 -2.62 3.87
CA SER A 57 -4.09 -1.74 4.65
C SER A 57 -5.47 -2.35 4.91
N VAL A 58 -6.03 -3.10 3.95
CA VAL A 58 -7.30 -3.84 4.15
C VAL A 58 -7.18 -4.86 5.28
N ILE A 59 -6.06 -5.58 5.34
CA ILE A 59 -5.80 -6.57 6.41
C ILE A 59 -5.76 -5.86 7.77
N MET A 60 -5.07 -4.73 7.85
CA MET A 60 -4.95 -3.95 9.08
C MET A 60 -6.30 -3.37 9.53
N VAL A 61 -7.05 -2.77 8.61
CA VAL A 61 -8.41 -2.26 8.92
C VAL A 61 -9.30 -3.40 9.39
N THR A 62 -9.31 -4.53 8.71
CA THR A 62 -10.15 -5.68 9.07
C THR A 62 -9.82 -6.23 10.45
N ARG A 63 -8.55 -6.19 10.87
CA ARG A 63 -8.13 -6.62 12.21
C ARG A 63 -8.60 -5.67 13.30
N CYS A 64 -8.51 -4.37 13.06
CA CYS A 64 -8.86 -3.34 14.04
C CYS A 64 -10.36 -3.00 14.05
N ARG A 65 -11.02 -3.07 12.91
CA ARG A 65 -12.41 -2.72 12.69
C ARG A 65 -13.06 -3.72 11.71
N PRO A 66 -13.45 -4.91 12.20
CA PRO A 66 -14.06 -5.95 11.35
C PRO A 66 -15.36 -5.48 10.66
N ASP A 67 -16.07 -4.56 11.28
CA ASP A 67 -17.29 -3.92 10.75
C ASP A 67 -17.04 -3.11 9.47
N LEU A 68 -15.81 -2.62 9.26
CA LEU A 68 -15.42 -1.86 8.07
C LEU A 68 -14.78 -2.72 6.97
N ARG A 69 -14.73 -4.04 7.13
CA ARG A 69 -14.04 -4.94 6.20
C ARG A 69 -14.48 -4.74 4.76
N GLN A 70 -15.78 -4.75 4.49
CA GLN A 70 -16.28 -4.65 3.12
C GLN A 70 -15.96 -3.27 2.53
N ALA A 71 -16.20 -2.20 3.27
CA ALA A 71 -15.88 -0.85 2.82
C ALA A 71 -14.37 -0.68 2.51
N ALA A 72 -13.50 -1.27 3.33
CA ALA A 72 -12.06 -1.25 3.08
C ALA A 72 -11.68 -2.01 1.81
N ILE A 73 -12.31 -3.16 1.54
CA ILE A 73 -12.09 -3.94 0.31
C ILE A 73 -12.55 -3.13 -0.91
N ASP A 74 -13.72 -2.52 -0.84
CA ASP A 74 -14.30 -1.76 -1.96
C ASP A 74 -13.40 -0.58 -2.34
N VAL A 75 -13.03 0.26 -1.38
CA VAL A 75 -12.14 1.40 -1.60
C VAL A 75 -10.76 0.95 -2.09
N ALA A 76 -10.19 -0.06 -1.49
CA ALA A 76 -8.88 -0.56 -1.91
C ALA A 76 -8.91 -1.16 -3.31
N THR A 77 -10.00 -1.84 -3.70
CA THR A 77 -10.18 -2.39 -5.04
C THR A 77 -10.28 -1.29 -6.09
N GLU A 78 -10.99 -0.19 -5.81
CA GLU A 78 -11.01 0.98 -6.68
C GLU A 78 -9.61 1.58 -6.87
N ILE A 79 -8.84 1.69 -5.78
CA ILE A 79 -7.45 2.18 -5.84
C ILE A 79 -6.58 1.22 -6.66
N LEU A 80 -6.69 -0.08 -6.43
CA LEU A 80 -5.93 -1.08 -7.18
C LEU A 80 -6.23 -1.03 -8.67
N ALA A 81 -7.48 -0.83 -9.08
CA ALA A 81 -7.85 -0.69 -10.47
C ALA A 81 -7.14 0.48 -11.19
N MET A 82 -6.74 1.52 -10.44
CA MET A 82 -5.99 2.65 -10.99
C MET A 82 -4.48 2.38 -11.12
N VAL A 83 -3.92 1.54 -10.25
CA VAL A 83 -2.46 1.32 -10.17
C VAL A 83 -2.01 -0.01 -10.73
N ASP A 84 -2.90 -0.99 -10.78
CA ASP A 84 -2.65 -2.33 -11.29
C ASP A 84 -3.78 -2.76 -12.23
N PRO A 85 -3.57 -2.71 -13.54
CA PRO A 85 -4.63 -2.96 -14.52
C PRO A 85 -4.97 -4.45 -14.70
N ARG A 86 -4.51 -5.34 -13.84
CA ARG A 86 -4.87 -6.77 -13.94
C ARG A 86 -6.37 -6.97 -13.73
N PRO A 87 -7.05 -7.68 -14.64
CA PRO A 87 -8.47 -7.98 -14.47
C PRO A 87 -8.70 -8.87 -13.22
N GLY A 88 -9.73 -8.55 -12.45
CA GLY A 88 -10.13 -9.32 -11.29
C GLY A 88 -9.21 -9.20 -10.08
N ILE A 89 -8.33 -8.20 -10.05
CA ILE A 89 -7.51 -7.94 -8.87
C ILE A 89 -8.41 -7.53 -7.70
N THR A 90 -8.16 -8.12 -6.55
CA THR A 90 -8.84 -7.79 -5.29
C THR A 90 -7.82 -7.44 -4.22
N ALA A 91 -8.19 -6.51 -3.35
CA ALA A 91 -7.37 -6.13 -2.20
C ALA A 91 -7.52 -7.13 -1.03
N GLY A 92 -6.51 -7.20 -0.19
CA GLY A 92 -6.54 -7.98 1.05
C GLY A 92 -5.87 -9.35 0.93
N PRO A 93 -6.32 -10.34 1.71
CA PRO A 93 -5.74 -11.67 1.70
C PRO A 93 -5.80 -12.30 0.29
N GLY A 94 -4.67 -12.82 -0.18
CA GLY A 94 -4.57 -13.40 -1.53
C GLY A 94 -4.11 -12.42 -2.60
N PHE A 95 -3.84 -11.16 -2.26
CA PHE A 95 -3.14 -10.26 -3.17
C PHE A 95 -1.70 -10.73 -3.38
N HIS A 96 -1.27 -10.83 -4.64
CA HIS A 96 0.11 -11.12 -5.02
C HIS A 96 0.63 -10.05 -5.97
N ARG A 97 1.86 -9.62 -5.72
CA ARG A 97 2.58 -8.64 -6.54
C ARG A 97 2.91 -9.22 -7.91
N ARG A 98 3.12 -8.34 -8.89
CA ARG A 98 3.63 -8.71 -10.23
C ARG A 98 5.15 -8.78 -10.27
N SER A 99 5.80 -8.00 -9.40
CA SER A 99 7.24 -7.85 -9.36
C SER A 99 7.79 -8.15 -7.98
N CYS A 100 9.03 -8.62 -7.92
CA CYS A 100 9.72 -8.82 -6.67
C CYS A 100 10.16 -7.48 -6.09
N CYS A 101 9.93 -7.27 -4.78
CA CYS A 101 10.41 -6.09 -4.05
C CYS A 101 11.90 -6.17 -3.68
N LEU A 102 12.57 -7.27 -4.00
CA LEU A 102 13.98 -7.54 -3.69
C LEU A 102 14.31 -7.56 -2.19
N TYR A 103 13.30 -7.65 -1.33
CA TYR A 103 13.49 -7.68 0.13
C TYR A 103 14.43 -8.80 0.57
N TYR A 104 14.36 -9.98 -0.08
CA TYR A 104 15.26 -11.10 0.22
C TYR A 104 16.74 -10.78 -0.01
N GLN A 105 17.06 -9.83 -0.91
CA GLN A 105 18.43 -9.38 -1.11
C GLN A 105 18.95 -8.53 0.05
N VAL A 106 18.06 -7.71 0.62
CA VAL A 106 18.39 -6.85 1.78
C VAL A 106 18.46 -7.65 3.06
N SER A 107 17.57 -8.63 3.23
CA SER A 107 17.53 -9.50 4.41
C SER A 107 18.68 -10.52 4.46
N GLY A 108 19.39 -10.72 3.35
CA GLY A 108 20.44 -11.74 3.23
C GLY A 108 19.93 -13.18 3.24
N SER A 109 18.62 -13.39 3.23
CA SER A 109 18.00 -14.70 3.26
C SER A 109 17.02 -14.89 2.10
N ARG A 110 17.23 -15.93 1.29
CA ARG A 110 16.31 -16.31 0.20
C ARG A 110 14.97 -16.85 0.71
N ILE A 111 14.86 -17.15 2.01
CA ILE A 111 13.64 -17.64 2.65
C ILE A 111 12.80 -16.49 3.18
N ALA A 112 13.40 -15.31 3.38
CA ALA A 112 12.69 -14.12 3.84
C ALA A 112 12.00 -13.42 2.67
N CYS A 113 10.85 -13.92 2.28
CA CYS A 113 9.99 -13.26 1.30
C CYS A 113 8.96 -12.36 2.00
N CYS A 114 8.51 -11.30 1.32
CA CYS A 114 7.39 -10.50 1.79
C CYS A 114 6.08 -11.31 1.67
N GLY A 115 5.05 -10.94 2.46
CA GLY A 115 3.82 -11.72 2.56
C GLY A 115 2.97 -11.82 1.28
N ASP A 116 3.23 -11.00 0.29
CA ASP A 116 2.59 -10.97 -1.03
C ASP A 116 3.59 -11.23 -2.16
N CYS A 117 4.64 -11.99 -1.87
CA CYS A 117 5.76 -12.24 -2.77
C CYS A 117 5.35 -13.02 -4.01
N VAL A 118 5.82 -12.56 -5.17
CA VAL A 118 5.61 -13.23 -6.46
C VAL A 118 6.44 -14.52 -6.62
N LEU A 119 7.41 -14.75 -5.72
CA LEU A 119 8.33 -15.88 -5.79
C LEU A 119 7.88 -17.10 -4.95
N VAL A 120 6.74 -17.00 -4.27
CA VAL A 120 6.16 -18.07 -3.42
C VAL A 120 4.70 -18.30 -3.77
#